data_775fb859139216d472f8851c7bdda918
#
_entry.id   775fb859139216d472f8851c7bdda918
#
_cell.length_a   1.000
_cell.length_b   1.000
_cell.length_c   1.000
_cell.angle_alpha   90.00
_cell.angle_beta   90.00
_cell.angle_gamma   90.00
#
_symmetry.space_group_name_H-M   'P 1'
#
loop_
_entity.id
_entity.type
_entity.pdbx_description
1 polymer ?
#
loop_
_entity_poly.entity_id
_entity_poly.type
_entity_poly.pdbx_seq_one_letter_code
_entity_poly.pdbx_strand_id
1 'polypeptide(L)'
;NAGEVASGIAVKTVMSLVKEAVEHQDMNTVDAETGMSRHSIVLRDAIARANKIIYQTAKTQPQCEGMGTTIVACLFFDNRVAIAHVGDSRMYRLRANRFEQMTMDHSLLQELVDRGFYSQAEAQRATNKNYVTRALGVEPTVDVEVHEQPAQKGDYYALCSDGLSDMVEDEDIHLTISTFGANLETVAKQLIQLSNDNGGRDNVSIILAQVVDSFAAKKGVVDKILGWFG
;
A
#
# COMPACT_ATOMS: atom_id res chain seq x y z
N ASN A 1 19.49 5.92 11.94
CA ASN A 1 19.48 4.96 10.86
C ASN A 1 18.93 5.55 9.56
N ALA A 2 19.60 5.27 8.44
CA ALA A 2 19.28 5.87 7.15
C ALA A 2 17.87 5.47 6.64
N GLY A 3 17.45 4.22 6.89
CA GLY A 3 16.10 3.73 6.54
C GLY A 3 14.96 4.45 7.27
N GLU A 4 15.14 4.77 8.55
CA GLU A 4 14.15 5.55 9.31
C GLU A 4 13.99 6.97 8.78
N VAL A 5 15.09 7.58 8.30
CA VAL A 5 15.04 8.88 7.64
C VAL A 5 14.28 8.80 6.32
N ALA A 6 14.57 7.79 5.50
CA ALA A 6 13.90 7.58 4.22
C ALA A 6 12.38 7.36 4.39
N SER A 7 11.99 6.44 5.29
CA SER A 7 10.57 6.17 5.57
C SER A 7 9.85 7.39 6.15
N GLY A 8 10.51 8.14 7.05
CA GLY A 8 9.97 9.38 7.60
C GLY A 8 9.75 10.47 6.54
N ILE A 9 10.66 10.62 5.57
CA ILE A 9 10.50 11.54 4.44
C ILE A 9 9.33 11.06 3.56
N ALA A 10 9.26 9.75 3.25
CA ALA A 10 8.20 9.19 2.42
C ALA A 10 6.81 9.49 3.02
N VAL A 11 6.59 9.11 4.27
CA VAL A 11 5.29 9.30 4.94
C VAL A 11 4.90 10.79 4.99
N LYS A 12 5.81 11.66 5.47
CA LYS A 12 5.52 13.09 5.59
C LYS A 12 5.21 13.75 4.24
N THR A 13 5.98 13.41 3.21
CA THR A 13 5.79 13.98 1.87
C THR A 13 4.47 13.53 1.26
N VAL A 14 4.19 12.23 1.28
CA VAL A 14 2.96 11.68 0.69
C VAL A 14 1.73 12.22 1.42
N MET A 15 1.72 12.19 2.75
CA MET A 15 0.59 12.71 3.53
C MET A 15 0.35 14.20 3.30
N SER A 16 1.41 15.02 3.25
CA SER A 16 1.27 16.46 3.02
C SER A 16 0.71 16.78 1.65
N LEU A 17 1.26 16.15 0.59
CA LEU A 17 0.83 16.40 -0.79
C LEU A 17 -0.58 15.88 -1.07
N VAL A 18 -0.93 14.70 -0.55
CA VAL A 18 -2.29 14.17 -0.70
C VAL A 18 -3.29 15.03 0.03
N LYS A 19 -2.99 15.46 1.27
CA LYS A 19 -3.86 16.35 2.04
C LYS A 19 -4.08 17.68 1.32
N GLU A 20 -3.00 18.33 0.85
CA GLU A 20 -3.08 19.57 0.10
C GLU A 20 -3.93 19.43 -1.18
N ALA A 21 -3.75 18.33 -1.93
CA ALA A 21 -4.52 18.07 -3.13
C ALA A 21 -6.02 17.88 -2.83
N VAL A 22 -6.35 17.09 -1.82
CA VAL A 22 -7.76 16.84 -1.41
C VAL A 22 -8.45 18.13 -0.93
N GLU A 23 -7.71 19.03 -0.27
CA GLU A 23 -8.27 20.27 0.25
C GLU A 23 -8.42 21.37 -0.83
N HIS A 24 -7.59 21.38 -1.88
CA HIS A 24 -7.46 22.52 -2.80
C HIS A 24 -7.67 22.20 -4.28
N GLN A 25 -7.85 20.93 -4.65
CA GLN A 25 -8.04 20.53 -6.05
C GLN A 25 -9.42 19.90 -6.27
N ASP A 26 -9.90 19.95 -7.53
CA ASP A 26 -11.07 19.16 -7.92
C ASP A 26 -10.66 17.68 -8.04
N MET A 27 -11.09 16.89 -7.09
CA MET A 27 -10.80 15.46 -7.02
C MET A 27 -11.77 14.60 -7.85
N ASN A 28 -12.83 15.18 -8.43
CA ASN A 28 -13.85 14.43 -9.17
C ASN A 28 -13.51 14.22 -10.65
N THR A 29 -12.29 14.50 -11.05
CA THR A 29 -11.84 14.36 -12.44
C THR A 29 -11.22 13.00 -12.69
N VAL A 30 -11.35 12.53 -13.93
CA VAL A 30 -10.71 11.34 -14.46
C VAL A 30 -9.83 11.77 -15.62
N ASP A 31 -8.61 11.28 -15.65
CA ASP A 31 -7.68 11.53 -16.73
C ASP A 31 -8.13 10.81 -18.01
N ALA A 32 -8.21 11.54 -19.11
CA ALA A 32 -8.78 11.04 -20.36
C ALA A 32 -7.88 10.01 -21.08
N GLU A 33 -6.57 10.06 -20.85
CA GLU A 33 -5.62 9.15 -21.50
C GLU A 33 -5.49 7.83 -20.74
N THR A 34 -5.37 7.91 -19.41
CA THR A 34 -5.09 6.75 -18.57
C THR A 34 -6.35 6.13 -17.96
N GLY A 35 -7.47 6.86 -17.94
CA GLY A 35 -8.68 6.45 -17.22
C GLY A 35 -8.55 6.49 -15.69
N MET A 36 -7.44 6.99 -15.18
CA MET A 36 -7.18 7.05 -13.72
C MET A 36 -7.95 8.20 -13.08
N SER A 37 -8.48 7.96 -11.88
CA SER A 37 -9.05 9.03 -11.09
C SER A 37 -7.99 10.02 -10.63
N ARG A 38 -8.39 11.26 -10.34
CA ARG A 38 -7.50 12.27 -9.75
C ARG A 38 -6.88 11.79 -8.44
N HIS A 39 -7.60 10.99 -7.66
CA HIS A 39 -7.12 10.40 -6.41
C HIS A 39 -5.89 9.50 -6.63
N SER A 40 -5.95 8.62 -7.64
CA SER A 40 -4.84 7.74 -8.00
C SER A 40 -3.64 8.51 -8.53
N ILE A 41 -3.87 9.52 -9.37
CA ILE A 41 -2.81 10.38 -9.91
C ILE A 41 -2.10 11.13 -8.78
N VAL A 42 -2.86 11.76 -7.88
CA VAL A 42 -2.30 12.47 -6.73
C VAL A 42 -1.47 11.55 -5.85
N LEU A 43 -1.96 10.34 -5.57
CA LEU A 43 -1.23 9.37 -4.76
C LEU A 43 0.08 8.94 -5.44
N ARG A 44 0.03 8.61 -6.73
CA ARG A 44 1.21 8.25 -7.53
C ARG A 44 2.25 9.38 -7.56
N ASP A 45 1.80 10.58 -7.87
CA ASP A 45 2.69 11.75 -8.02
C ASP A 45 3.32 12.15 -6.68
N ALA A 46 2.58 12.01 -5.58
CA ALA A 46 3.09 12.23 -4.23
C ALA A 46 4.21 11.24 -3.87
N ILE A 47 4.06 9.96 -4.23
CA ILE A 47 5.08 8.92 -4.01
C ILE A 47 6.30 9.18 -4.91
N ALA A 48 6.10 9.51 -6.18
CA ALA A 48 7.20 9.87 -7.09
C ALA A 48 7.96 11.11 -6.58
N ARG A 49 7.26 12.09 -5.99
CA ARG A 49 7.89 13.26 -5.36
C ARG A 49 8.70 12.87 -4.13
N ALA A 50 8.17 11.99 -3.28
CA ALA A 50 8.89 11.45 -2.12
C ALA A 50 10.19 10.75 -2.55
N ASN A 51 10.14 9.91 -3.59
CA ASN A 51 11.31 9.28 -4.18
C ASN A 51 12.39 10.30 -4.54
N LYS A 52 12.01 11.35 -5.26
CA LYS A 52 12.96 12.39 -5.68
C LYS A 52 13.63 13.08 -4.48
N ILE A 53 12.87 13.37 -3.43
CA ILE A 53 13.42 13.98 -2.21
C ILE A 53 14.40 13.04 -1.51
N ILE A 54 14.03 11.76 -1.33
CA ILE A 54 14.87 10.75 -0.69
C ILE A 54 16.17 10.58 -1.48
N TYR A 55 16.08 10.41 -2.80
CA TYR A 55 17.24 10.27 -3.68
C TYR A 55 18.18 11.47 -3.59
N GLN A 56 17.64 12.71 -3.65
CA GLN A 56 18.45 13.92 -3.52
C GLN A 56 19.11 14.04 -2.16
N THR A 57 18.39 13.71 -1.08
CA THR A 57 18.94 13.72 0.29
C THR A 57 20.06 12.70 0.44
N ALA A 58 19.89 11.48 -0.10
CA ALA A 58 20.91 10.45 -0.12
C ALA A 58 22.19 10.88 -0.86
N LYS A 59 22.06 11.69 -1.92
CA LYS A 59 23.20 12.19 -2.71
C LYS A 59 23.92 13.40 -2.07
N THR A 60 23.21 14.18 -1.28
CA THR A 60 23.74 15.46 -0.74
C THR A 60 24.18 15.37 0.72
N GLN A 61 23.68 14.38 1.46
CA GLN A 61 23.99 14.21 2.89
C GLN A 61 24.73 12.89 3.13
N PRO A 62 26.03 12.91 3.47
CA PRO A 62 26.84 11.69 3.63
C PRO A 62 26.25 10.68 4.62
N GLN A 63 25.60 11.15 5.70
CA GLN A 63 24.95 10.29 6.69
C GLN A 63 23.72 9.56 6.17
N CYS A 64 23.20 9.97 5.02
CA CYS A 64 22.03 9.39 4.35
C CYS A 64 22.41 8.63 3.05
N GLU A 65 23.71 8.45 2.78
CA GLU A 65 24.18 7.79 1.56
C GLU A 65 23.57 6.38 1.45
N GLY A 66 23.02 6.06 0.28
CA GLY A 66 22.42 4.76 0.00
C GLY A 66 21.08 4.50 0.73
N MET A 67 20.48 5.49 1.40
CA MET A 67 19.18 5.28 2.03
C MET A 67 18.09 4.99 1.00
N GLY A 68 17.21 4.07 1.35
CA GLY A 68 16.02 3.73 0.59
C GLY A 68 14.92 3.21 1.50
N THR A 69 13.71 3.11 0.98
CA THR A 69 12.57 2.54 1.70
C THR A 69 11.54 2.02 0.70
N THR A 70 10.76 1.04 1.11
CA THR A 70 9.51 0.65 0.43
C THR A 70 8.39 1.60 0.83
N ILE A 71 7.28 1.55 0.13
CA ILE A 71 6.03 2.20 0.51
C ILE A 71 4.84 1.38 0.02
N VAL A 72 3.83 1.27 0.87
CA VAL A 72 2.46 0.89 0.50
C VAL A 72 1.52 1.94 1.06
N ALA A 73 0.62 2.45 0.23
CA ALA A 73 -0.30 3.51 0.59
C ALA A 73 -1.67 3.29 -0.05
N CYS A 74 -2.72 3.77 0.61
CA CYS A 74 -4.05 3.75 0.06
C CYS A 74 -4.81 5.05 0.36
N LEU A 75 -5.73 5.40 -0.55
CA LEU A 75 -6.62 6.53 -0.43
C LEU A 75 -8.05 6.09 -0.70
N PHE A 76 -8.90 6.20 0.32
CA PHE A 76 -10.32 5.85 0.22
C PHE A 76 -11.13 7.06 -0.27
N PHE A 77 -11.97 6.84 -1.28
CA PHE A 77 -12.84 7.87 -1.86
C PHE A 77 -14.03 7.21 -2.58
N ASP A 78 -15.18 7.80 -2.53
CA ASP A 78 -16.40 7.44 -3.29
C ASP A 78 -16.65 5.91 -3.40
N ASN A 79 -16.65 5.20 -2.27
CA ASN A 79 -16.73 3.73 -2.20
C ASN A 79 -15.67 3.00 -3.02
N ARG A 80 -14.52 3.60 -3.21
CA ARG A 80 -13.35 3.04 -3.89
C ARG A 80 -12.12 3.20 -3.01
N VAL A 81 -11.09 2.47 -3.33
CA VAL A 81 -9.75 2.62 -2.77
C VAL A 81 -8.73 2.68 -3.90
N ALA A 82 -7.94 3.75 -3.95
CA ALA A 82 -6.72 3.80 -4.73
C ALA A 82 -5.60 3.18 -3.88
N ILE A 83 -4.87 2.24 -4.47
CA ILE A 83 -3.77 1.51 -3.83
C ILE A 83 -2.51 1.82 -4.63
N ALA A 84 -1.46 2.26 -3.97
CA ALA A 84 -0.17 2.52 -4.61
C ALA A 84 0.96 1.94 -3.77
N HIS A 85 1.97 1.35 -4.44
CA HIS A 85 3.12 0.79 -3.75
C HIS A 85 4.40 0.83 -4.58
N VAL A 86 5.52 0.75 -3.87
CA VAL A 86 6.88 0.51 -4.38
C VAL A 86 7.60 -0.36 -3.37
N GLY A 87 8.01 -1.55 -3.76
CA GLY A 87 8.70 -2.52 -2.91
C GLY A 87 7.84 -3.76 -2.61
N ASP A 88 8.10 -4.39 -1.50
CA ASP A 88 7.53 -5.65 -1.04
C ASP A 88 6.67 -5.52 0.24
N SER A 89 6.45 -4.30 0.70
CA SER A 89 5.39 -4.03 1.70
C SER A 89 4.03 -4.29 1.07
N ARG A 90 3.16 -4.97 1.79
CA ARG A 90 1.92 -5.53 1.22
C ARG A 90 0.68 -4.84 1.73
N MET A 91 -0.36 -4.87 0.90
CA MET A 91 -1.73 -4.58 1.28
C MET A 91 -2.61 -5.80 1.02
N TYR A 92 -3.39 -6.16 2.01
CA TYR A 92 -4.38 -7.25 1.94
C TYR A 92 -5.80 -6.70 2.09
N ARG A 93 -6.77 -7.44 1.55
CA ARG A 93 -8.20 -7.23 1.76
C ARG A 93 -8.87 -8.51 2.22
N LEU A 94 -9.67 -8.43 3.28
CA LEU A 94 -10.62 -9.47 3.66
C LEU A 94 -12.04 -8.99 3.33
N ARG A 95 -12.72 -9.69 2.42
CA ARG A 95 -14.12 -9.46 2.01
C ARG A 95 -14.89 -10.77 2.01
N ALA A 96 -15.98 -10.85 2.76
CA ALA A 96 -16.86 -12.03 2.79
C ALA A 96 -16.08 -13.37 2.91
N ASN A 97 -15.14 -13.42 3.83
CA ASN A 97 -14.24 -14.56 4.07
C ASN A 97 -13.22 -14.87 2.96
N ARG A 98 -13.08 -14.02 1.94
CA ARG A 98 -12.02 -14.09 0.93
C ARG A 98 -10.90 -13.14 1.31
N PHE A 99 -9.73 -13.71 1.57
CA PHE A 99 -8.50 -12.97 1.88
C PHE A 99 -7.64 -12.88 0.62
N GLU A 100 -7.19 -11.69 0.27
CA GLU A 100 -6.47 -11.43 -0.98
C GLU A 100 -5.34 -10.43 -0.75
N GLN A 101 -4.16 -10.74 -1.27
CA GLN A 101 -3.10 -9.76 -1.43
C GLN A 101 -3.47 -8.80 -2.58
N MET A 102 -3.47 -7.49 -2.30
CA MET A 102 -3.87 -6.44 -3.24
C MET A 102 -2.68 -5.83 -3.98
N THR A 103 -1.47 -6.02 -3.48
CA THR A 103 -0.21 -5.54 -4.07
C THR A 103 0.61 -6.71 -4.59
N MET A 104 1.41 -6.48 -5.61
CA MET A 104 2.36 -7.48 -6.12
C MET A 104 3.78 -7.06 -5.71
N ASP A 105 4.51 -7.93 -5.02
CA ASP A 105 5.83 -7.60 -4.50
C ASP A 105 6.81 -7.25 -5.62
N HIS A 106 7.50 -6.13 -5.51
CA HIS A 106 8.64 -5.82 -6.36
C HIS A 106 9.88 -6.54 -5.83
N SER A 107 9.93 -7.84 -6.05
CA SER A 107 11.00 -8.73 -5.59
C SER A 107 11.53 -9.60 -6.72
N LEU A 108 12.78 -10.04 -6.61
CA LEU A 108 13.39 -10.96 -7.58
C LEU A 108 12.58 -12.25 -7.72
N LEU A 109 12.03 -12.77 -6.62
CA LEU A 109 11.22 -13.98 -6.64
C LEU A 109 9.94 -13.79 -7.44
N GLN A 110 9.25 -12.65 -7.25
CA GLN A 110 8.06 -12.35 -8.03
C GLN A 110 8.39 -12.21 -9.53
N GLU A 111 9.48 -11.55 -9.88
CA GLU A 111 9.92 -11.48 -11.28
C GLU A 111 10.21 -12.86 -11.89
N LEU A 112 10.76 -13.79 -11.12
CA LEU A 112 10.98 -15.16 -11.57
C LEU A 112 9.66 -15.95 -11.74
N VAL A 113 8.66 -15.69 -10.89
CA VAL A 113 7.31 -16.24 -11.06
C VAL A 113 6.67 -15.70 -12.33
N ASP A 114 6.70 -14.39 -12.55
CA ASP A 114 6.10 -13.73 -13.72
C ASP A 114 6.72 -14.20 -15.04
N ARG A 115 8.02 -14.54 -15.03
CA ARG A 115 8.73 -15.15 -16.17
C ARG A 115 8.54 -16.65 -16.29
N GLY A 116 7.80 -17.29 -15.38
CA GLY A 116 7.52 -18.73 -15.40
C GLY A 116 8.67 -19.63 -14.95
N PHE A 117 9.72 -19.08 -14.31
CA PHE A 117 10.84 -19.87 -13.76
C PHE A 117 10.50 -20.54 -12.42
N TYR A 118 9.54 -19.95 -11.68
CA TYR A 118 9.03 -20.48 -10.43
C TYR A 118 7.49 -20.48 -10.46
N SER A 119 6.88 -21.46 -9.83
CA SER A 119 5.47 -21.39 -9.44
C SER A 119 5.31 -20.51 -8.20
N GLN A 120 4.11 -19.99 -7.96
CA GLN A 120 3.82 -19.23 -6.74
C GLN A 120 4.15 -20.04 -5.46
N ALA A 121 3.82 -21.33 -5.46
CA ALA A 121 4.10 -22.21 -4.33
C ALA A 121 5.62 -22.46 -4.09
N GLU A 122 6.42 -22.48 -5.13
CA GLU A 122 7.88 -22.58 -5.01
C GLU A 122 8.49 -21.28 -4.49
N ALA A 123 8.02 -20.13 -4.97
CA ALA A 123 8.45 -18.82 -4.49
C ALA A 123 8.14 -18.63 -3.00
N GLN A 124 6.97 -19.05 -2.54
CA GLN A 124 6.61 -18.98 -1.11
C GLN A 124 7.54 -19.81 -0.20
N ARG A 125 8.11 -20.90 -0.73
CA ARG A 125 9.04 -21.80 0.02
C ARG A 125 10.51 -21.41 -0.12
N ALA A 126 10.83 -20.46 -0.99
CA ALA A 126 12.20 -20.03 -1.22
C ALA A 126 12.78 -19.33 0.01
N THR A 127 14.05 -19.64 0.32
CA THR A 127 14.75 -19.08 1.49
C THR A 127 15.32 -17.68 1.24
N ASN A 128 15.40 -17.24 -0.02
CA ASN A 128 15.98 -15.94 -0.43
C ASN A 128 14.88 -14.96 -0.87
N LYS A 129 13.93 -14.67 0.02
CA LYS A 129 12.78 -13.80 -0.29
C LYS A 129 13.13 -12.30 -0.37
N ASN A 130 14.27 -11.87 0.19
CA ASN A 130 14.54 -10.49 0.59
C ASN A 130 15.23 -9.63 -0.48
N TYR A 131 15.22 -10.02 -1.75
CA TYR A 131 15.78 -9.19 -2.82
C TYR A 131 14.70 -8.28 -3.42
N VAL A 132 14.53 -7.11 -2.80
CA VAL A 132 13.67 -6.05 -3.32
C VAL A 132 14.28 -5.47 -4.60
N THR A 133 13.52 -5.48 -5.69
CA THR A 133 13.99 -4.99 -7.01
C THR A 133 13.63 -3.53 -7.25
N ARG A 134 12.75 -2.95 -6.42
CA ARG A 134 12.31 -1.57 -6.55
C ARG A 134 12.05 -0.92 -5.17
N ALA A 135 12.71 0.21 -4.89
CA ALA A 135 12.55 0.96 -3.64
C ALA A 135 12.69 2.47 -3.90
N LEU A 136 12.11 3.29 -3.02
CA LEU A 136 12.27 4.74 -3.05
C LEU A 136 13.68 5.13 -2.66
N GLY A 137 14.25 6.14 -3.33
CA GLY A 137 15.56 6.73 -3.01
C GLY A 137 16.75 6.04 -3.66
N VAL A 138 16.56 4.90 -4.33
CA VAL A 138 17.64 4.14 -5.00
C VAL A 138 17.94 4.74 -6.37
N GLU A 139 16.89 5.03 -7.14
CA GLU A 139 16.97 5.60 -8.48
C GLU A 139 16.39 7.03 -8.53
N PRO A 140 16.85 7.89 -9.47
CA PRO A 140 16.34 9.27 -9.58
C PRO A 140 14.85 9.35 -9.89
N THR A 141 14.32 8.32 -10.55
CA THR A 141 12.90 8.14 -10.84
C THR A 141 12.45 6.76 -10.41
N VAL A 142 11.19 6.61 -10.10
CA VAL A 142 10.58 5.33 -9.71
C VAL A 142 9.28 5.11 -10.45
N ASP A 143 9.05 3.89 -10.88
CA ASP A 143 7.75 3.47 -11.41
C ASP A 143 6.87 3.04 -10.24
N VAL A 144 5.85 3.84 -9.95
CA VAL A 144 4.89 3.61 -8.87
C VAL A 144 3.73 2.79 -9.42
N GLU A 145 3.56 1.58 -8.91
CA GLU A 145 2.38 0.79 -9.25
C GLU A 145 1.16 1.35 -8.53
N VAL A 146 0.09 1.62 -9.31
CA VAL A 146 -1.15 2.16 -8.76
C VAL A 146 -2.35 1.55 -9.47
N HIS A 147 -3.35 1.18 -8.69
CA HIS A 147 -4.64 0.68 -9.20
C HIS A 147 -5.79 1.04 -8.27
N GLU A 148 -7.01 0.88 -8.76
CA GLU A 148 -8.22 1.17 -8.00
C GLU A 148 -9.10 -0.05 -7.89
N GLN A 149 -9.75 -0.18 -6.72
CA GLN A 149 -10.71 -1.24 -6.45
C GLN A 149 -11.96 -0.65 -5.78
N PRO A 150 -13.16 -1.25 -6.01
CA PRO A 150 -14.33 -0.94 -5.20
C PRO A 150 -14.07 -1.32 -3.73
N ALA A 151 -14.47 -0.44 -2.80
CA ALA A 151 -14.50 -0.71 -1.38
C ALA A 151 -15.96 -0.87 -0.93
N GLN A 152 -16.23 -1.86 -0.08
CA GLN A 152 -17.58 -2.22 0.35
C GLN A 152 -17.67 -2.26 1.88
N LYS A 153 -18.85 -1.96 2.40
CA LYS A 153 -19.13 -2.13 3.83
C LYS A 153 -18.80 -3.56 4.26
N GLY A 154 -18.05 -3.70 5.35
CA GLY A 154 -17.59 -4.96 5.88
C GLY A 154 -16.21 -5.38 5.39
N ASP A 155 -15.59 -4.67 4.44
CA ASP A 155 -14.21 -4.93 4.06
C ASP A 155 -13.25 -4.58 5.20
N TYR A 156 -12.24 -5.43 5.38
CA TYR A 156 -11.05 -5.12 6.16
C TYR A 156 -9.86 -4.99 5.23
N TYR A 157 -9.00 -4.03 5.53
CA TYR A 157 -7.74 -3.81 4.83
C TYR A 157 -6.60 -3.85 5.85
N ALA A 158 -5.51 -4.52 5.49
CA ALA A 158 -4.29 -4.58 6.27
C ALA A 158 -3.10 -4.17 5.39
N LEU A 159 -2.35 -3.14 5.81
CA LEU A 159 -1.10 -2.75 5.19
C LEU A 159 0.02 -3.14 6.15
N CYS A 160 1.06 -3.81 5.66
CA CYS A 160 2.15 -4.25 6.52
C CYS A 160 3.52 -4.18 5.83
N SER A 161 4.57 -4.11 6.65
CA SER A 161 5.94 -4.35 6.22
C SER A 161 6.21 -5.86 6.05
N ASP A 162 7.31 -6.19 5.38
CA ASP A 162 7.86 -7.54 5.22
C ASP A 162 8.11 -8.24 6.56
N GLY A 163 8.48 -7.50 7.61
CA GLY A 163 8.61 -8.05 8.96
C GLY A 163 7.36 -8.77 9.48
N LEU A 164 6.16 -8.49 8.93
CA LEU A 164 4.96 -9.30 9.18
C LEU A 164 4.84 -10.44 8.17
N SER A 165 4.82 -10.14 6.87
CA SER A 165 4.49 -11.09 5.82
C SER A 165 5.55 -12.17 5.59
N ASP A 166 6.78 -11.96 6.06
CA ASP A 166 7.85 -12.97 6.05
C ASP A 166 7.78 -13.93 7.25
N MET A 167 7.12 -13.50 8.32
CA MET A 167 7.04 -14.26 9.59
C MET A 167 5.68 -14.91 9.81
N VAL A 168 4.62 -14.42 9.18
CA VAL A 168 3.23 -14.85 9.39
C VAL A 168 2.62 -15.22 8.04
N GLU A 169 2.15 -16.45 7.93
CA GLU A 169 1.49 -16.93 6.71
C GLU A 169 0.14 -16.21 6.49
N ASP A 170 -0.25 -16.08 5.22
CA ASP A 170 -1.50 -15.39 4.82
C ASP A 170 -2.74 -15.97 5.51
N GLU A 171 -2.77 -17.28 5.74
CA GLU A 171 -3.84 -17.98 6.45
C GLU A 171 -3.96 -17.56 7.91
N ASP A 172 -2.85 -17.32 8.59
CA ASP A 172 -2.82 -16.87 9.97
C ASP A 172 -3.21 -15.39 10.09
N ILE A 173 -2.82 -14.56 9.13
CA ILE A 173 -3.27 -13.16 9.03
C ILE A 173 -4.79 -13.15 8.85
N HIS A 174 -5.31 -13.92 7.90
CA HIS A 174 -6.74 -14.07 7.64
C HIS A 174 -7.50 -14.51 8.89
N LEU A 175 -7.03 -15.58 9.54
CA LEU A 175 -7.66 -16.13 10.76
C LEU A 175 -7.69 -15.09 11.89
N THR A 176 -6.60 -14.35 12.08
CA THR A 176 -6.50 -13.33 13.12
C THR A 176 -7.48 -12.18 12.87
N ILE A 177 -7.56 -11.66 11.64
CA ILE A 177 -8.52 -10.62 11.28
C ILE A 177 -9.96 -11.13 11.43
N SER A 178 -10.25 -12.35 10.98
CA SER A 178 -11.59 -12.94 11.08
C SER A 178 -12.03 -13.16 12.53
N THR A 179 -11.11 -13.54 13.41
CA THR A 179 -11.40 -13.84 14.82
C THR A 179 -11.57 -12.57 15.66
N PHE A 180 -10.70 -11.59 15.46
CA PHE A 180 -10.60 -10.41 16.32
C PHE A 180 -11.02 -9.12 15.64
N GLY A 181 -11.54 -9.15 14.40
CA GLY A 181 -11.83 -7.97 13.56
C GLY A 181 -12.79 -6.95 14.18
N ALA A 182 -13.58 -7.35 15.20
CA ALA A 182 -14.38 -6.40 15.97
C ALA A 182 -13.53 -5.37 16.74
N ASN A 183 -12.23 -5.65 16.96
CA ASN A 183 -11.27 -4.76 17.61
C ASN A 183 -9.94 -4.78 16.86
N LEU A 184 -9.74 -3.79 15.97
CA LEU A 184 -8.54 -3.69 15.13
C LEU A 184 -7.24 -3.54 15.93
N GLU A 185 -7.29 -2.92 17.11
CA GLU A 185 -6.12 -2.83 17.98
C GLU A 185 -5.69 -4.21 18.48
N THR A 186 -6.65 -5.07 18.82
CA THR A 186 -6.37 -6.46 19.20
C THR A 186 -5.79 -7.23 18.03
N VAL A 187 -6.33 -7.08 16.82
CA VAL A 187 -5.78 -7.72 15.61
C VAL A 187 -4.32 -7.31 15.42
N ALA A 188 -4.02 -6.00 15.48
CA ALA A 188 -2.65 -5.51 15.31
C ALA A 188 -1.68 -6.09 16.35
N LYS A 189 -2.07 -6.10 17.62
CA LYS A 189 -1.25 -6.66 18.72
C LYS A 189 -0.99 -8.16 18.52
N GLN A 190 -2.01 -8.92 18.14
CA GLN A 190 -1.89 -10.37 17.92
C GLN A 190 -0.95 -10.67 16.74
N LEU A 191 -1.07 -9.93 15.62
CA LEU A 191 -0.22 -10.14 14.46
C LEU A 191 1.25 -9.76 14.75
N ILE A 192 1.50 -8.65 15.47
CA ILE A 192 2.84 -8.28 15.89
C ILE A 192 3.43 -9.35 16.84
N GLN A 193 2.64 -9.82 17.80
CA GLN A 193 3.09 -10.87 18.71
C GLN A 193 3.41 -12.17 17.97
N LEU A 194 2.55 -12.58 17.03
CA LEU A 194 2.75 -13.78 16.23
C LEU A 194 4.03 -13.68 15.37
N SER A 195 4.29 -12.51 14.75
CA SER A 195 5.54 -12.29 14.02
C SER A 195 6.77 -12.41 14.93
N ASN A 196 6.71 -11.84 16.14
CA ASN A 196 7.79 -11.93 17.11
C ASN A 196 8.02 -13.36 17.58
N ASP A 197 6.96 -14.12 17.86
CA ASP A 197 7.01 -15.52 18.29
C ASP A 197 7.59 -16.43 17.20
N ASN A 198 7.35 -16.09 15.91
CA ASN A 198 7.90 -16.79 14.74
C ASN A 198 9.35 -16.41 14.43
N GLY A 199 9.95 -15.57 15.27
CA GLY A 199 11.39 -15.26 15.16
C GLY A 199 11.75 -13.79 15.17
N GLY A 200 10.82 -12.86 14.87
CA GLY A 200 11.01 -11.41 14.99
C GLY A 200 12.28 -10.90 14.29
N ARG A 201 12.47 -11.27 13.03
CA ARG A 201 13.72 -11.02 12.30
C ARG A 201 13.89 -9.57 11.87
N ASP A 202 12.79 -8.83 11.75
CA ASP A 202 12.76 -7.45 11.30
C ASP A 202 11.71 -6.62 12.04
N ASN A 203 11.70 -5.30 11.81
CA ASN A 203 10.71 -4.41 12.37
C ASN A 203 9.34 -4.68 11.76
N VAL A 204 8.32 -4.83 12.59
CA VAL A 204 6.94 -5.09 12.18
C VAL A 204 6.13 -3.81 12.25
N SER A 205 5.54 -3.45 11.11
CA SER A 205 4.56 -2.38 11.04
C SER A 205 3.26 -2.90 10.44
N ILE A 206 2.12 -2.50 11.01
CA ILE A 206 0.80 -2.84 10.48
C ILE A 206 -0.15 -1.67 10.65
N ILE A 207 -0.96 -1.42 9.62
CA ILE A 207 -2.11 -0.51 9.64
C ILE A 207 -3.35 -1.30 9.25
N LEU A 208 -4.40 -1.17 10.03
CA LEU A 208 -5.67 -1.83 9.79
C LEU A 208 -6.78 -0.80 9.58
N ALA A 209 -7.63 -1.05 8.60
CA ALA A 209 -8.81 -0.24 8.32
C ALA A 209 -10.02 -1.14 8.06
N GLN A 210 -11.19 -0.71 8.52
CA GLN A 210 -12.47 -1.37 8.25
C GLN A 210 -13.43 -0.37 7.60
N VAL A 211 -14.11 -0.80 6.54
CA VAL A 211 -15.21 -0.04 5.95
C VAL A 211 -16.47 -0.32 6.74
N VAL A 212 -16.81 0.58 7.65
CA VAL A 212 -17.96 0.43 8.55
C VAL A 212 -19.28 0.83 7.91
N ASP A 213 -19.25 1.72 6.90
CA ASP A 213 -20.44 2.15 6.14
C ASP A 213 -20.03 2.69 4.76
N SER A 214 -21.03 2.97 3.90
CA SER A 214 -20.80 3.62 2.61
C SER A 214 -20.25 5.04 2.80
N PHE A 215 -19.25 5.36 2.00
CA PHE A 215 -18.63 6.70 1.93
C PHE A 215 -18.69 7.26 0.50
N ALA A 216 -19.78 6.93 -0.23
CA ALA A 216 -20.05 7.48 -1.55
C ALA A 216 -20.11 9.01 -1.51
N ALA A 217 -19.47 9.66 -2.48
CA ALA A 217 -19.59 11.10 -2.66
C ALA A 217 -21.06 11.47 -2.85
N LYS A 218 -21.49 12.55 -2.19
CA LYS A 218 -22.85 13.08 -2.38
C LYS A 218 -22.95 13.62 -3.80
N LYS A 219 -23.62 12.88 -4.70
CA LYS A 219 -23.94 13.41 -6.02
C LYS A 219 -24.80 14.65 -5.87
N GLY A 220 -24.39 15.75 -6.46
CA GLY A 220 -25.15 16.99 -6.51
C GLY A 220 -26.55 16.73 -7.10
N VAL A 221 -27.54 17.56 -6.74
CA VAL A 221 -28.92 17.45 -7.24
C VAL A 221 -28.97 17.47 -8.77
N VAL A 222 -28.01 18.15 -9.42
CA VAL A 222 -27.87 18.25 -10.89
C VAL A 222 -27.52 16.90 -11.52
N ASP A 223 -26.63 16.10 -10.91
CA ASP A 223 -26.26 14.78 -11.43
C ASP A 223 -27.40 13.75 -11.35
N LYS A 224 -28.31 13.91 -10.36
CA LYS A 224 -29.51 13.09 -10.25
C LYS A 224 -30.51 13.38 -11.37
N ILE A 225 -30.58 14.62 -11.85
CA ILE A 225 -31.49 15.03 -12.93
C ILE A 225 -30.95 14.54 -14.28
N LEU A 226 -29.65 14.63 -14.54
CA LEU A 226 -29.03 14.15 -15.78
C LEU A 226 -29.07 12.64 -15.92
N GLY A 227 -28.97 11.88 -14.82
CA GLY A 227 -29.11 10.40 -14.85
C GLY A 227 -30.54 9.90 -15.08
N TRP A 228 -31.53 10.78 -15.17
CA TRP A 228 -32.95 10.43 -15.48
C TRP A 228 -33.27 10.59 -16.97
N PHE A 229 -32.38 11.19 -17.76
CA PHE A 229 -32.52 11.47 -19.19
C PHE A 229 -31.51 10.72 -20.08
N GLY A 230 -30.76 9.74 -19.53
CA GLY A 230 -29.76 8.91 -20.22
C GLY A 230 -30.17 7.44 -20.39
#